data_8cde5c4b5a9a1a29ebbbba1412fdc06a
#
_entry.id   8cde5c4b5a9a1a29ebbbba1412fdc06a
#
_cell.length_a   1.000
_cell.length_b   1.000
_cell.length_c   1.000
_cell.angle_alpha   90.00
_cell.angle_beta   90.00
_cell.angle_gamma   90.00
#
_symmetry.space_group_name_H-M   'P 1'
#
loop_
_entity.id
_entity.type
_entity.pdbx_description
1 polymer ?
#
loop_
_entity_poly.entity_id
_entity_poly.type
_entity_poly.pdbx_seq_one_letter_code
_entity_poly.pdbx_strand_id
1 'polypeptide(L)'
;VWFDRVSRGMYATDASIYQMMPLGVVVPRTGADVEATIAIAREHGVPVTARGGGTSQCGQTVNHGLIVDVSRYLRDVVALDTAARTVRVQPGIVLDELNRGLKKHGLFFPVDPSTASRATIGGMTANNSS
;
A
#
# COMPACT_ATOMS: atom_id res chain seq x y z
N VAL A 1 -11.59 -11.07 0.39
CA VAL A 1 -11.40 -11.04 -1.07
C VAL A 1 -12.70 -10.61 -1.71
N TRP A 2 -12.63 -9.75 -2.72
CA TRP A 2 -13.77 -9.20 -3.43
C TRP A 2 -13.67 -9.49 -4.92
N PHE A 3 -14.73 -10.08 -5.47
CA PHE A 3 -14.83 -10.39 -6.90
C PHE A 3 -16.03 -9.70 -7.57
N ASP A 4 -16.88 -9.03 -6.80
CA ASP A 4 -18.03 -8.33 -7.33
C ASP A 4 -17.63 -7.10 -8.17
N ARG A 5 -18.52 -6.72 -9.08
CA ARG A 5 -18.23 -5.67 -10.05
C ARG A 5 -17.98 -4.29 -9.41
N VAL A 6 -18.69 -3.99 -8.32
CA VAL A 6 -18.58 -2.68 -7.66
C VAL A 6 -17.23 -2.56 -6.96
N SER A 7 -16.86 -3.56 -6.15
CA SER A 7 -15.57 -3.59 -5.46
C SER A 7 -14.40 -3.54 -6.44
N ARG A 8 -14.44 -4.33 -7.51
CA ARG A 8 -13.43 -4.32 -8.56
C ARG A 8 -13.35 -2.97 -9.27
N GLY A 9 -14.50 -2.32 -9.52
CA GLY A 9 -14.58 -1.00 -10.13
C GLY A 9 -13.89 0.09 -9.31
N MET A 10 -13.97 0.04 -7.98
CA MET A 10 -13.27 0.97 -7.09
C MET A 10 -11.74 0.90 -7.20
N TYR A 11 -11.21 -0.22 -7.65
CA TYR A 11 -9.76 -0.44 -7.82
C TYR A 11 -9.31 -0.44 -9.28
N ALA A 12 -10.22 -0.13 -10.21
CA ALA A 12 -9.92 -0.09 -11.64
C ALA A 12 -9.15 1.17 -12.05
N THR A 13 -9.05 2.17 -11.17
CA THR A 13 -8.38 3.45 -11.42
C THR A 13 -7.41 3.79 -10.28
N ASP A 14 -6.47 4.66 -10.55
CA ASP A 14 -5.61 5.35 -9.58
C ASP A 14 -5.59 6.86 -9.91
N ALA A 15 -4.57 7.61 -9.52
CA ALA A 15 -4.45 9.02 -9.87
C ALA A 15 -3.98 9.26 -11.33
N SER A 16 -3.74 8.21 -12.10
CA SER A 16 -3.38 8.28 -13.51
C SER A 16 -4.60 8.38 -14.43
N ILE A 17 -4.33 8.51 -15.72
CA ILE A 17 -5.36 8.45 -16.79
C ILE A 17 -5.73 7.01 -17.16
N TYR A 18 -5.07 6.01 -16.61
CA TYR A 18 -5.28 4.61 -16.95
C TYR A 18 -6.44 4.00 -16.17
N GLN A 19 -7.13 3.07 -16.82
CA GLN A 19 -8.20 2.29 -16.20
C GLN A 19 -8.07 0.82 -16.62
N MET A 20 -7.99 -0.08 -15.63
CA MET A 20 -7.91 -1.51 -15.85
C MET A 20 -8.75 -2.24 -14.80
N MET A 21 -9.78 -2.96 -15.25
CA MET A 21 -10.63 -3.75 -14.34
C MET A 21 -9.86 -4.95 -13.81
N PRO A 22 -9.61 -5.05 -12.50
CA PRO A 22 -8.90 -6.21 -11.94
C PRO A 22 -9.77 -7.46 -11.93
N LEU A 23 -9.13 -8.62 -11.88
CA LEU A 23 -9.79 -9.91 -11.66
C LEU A 23 -10.47 -9.97 -10.28
N GLY A 24 -9.79 -9.46 -9.26
CA GLY A 24 -10.28 -9.40 -7.90
C GLY A 24 -9.44 -8.46 -7.03
N VAL A 25 -9.93 -8.22 -5.83
CA VAL A 25 -9.25 -7.38 -4.83
C VAL A 25 -9.11 -8.17 -3.54
N VAL A 26 -7.89 -8.23 -3.02
CA VAL A 26 -7.57 -8.80 -1.71
C VAL A 26 -7.22 -7.68 -0.76
N VAL A 27 -7.82 -7.70 0.42
CA VAL A 27 -7.53 -6.72 1.49
C VAL A 27 -7.00 -7.51 2.69
N PRO A 28 -5.68 -7.75 2.75
CA PRO A 28 -5.07 -8.58 3.77
C PRO A 28 -5.16 -7.91 5.14
N ARG A 29 -5.31 -8.73 6.18
CA ARG A 29 -5.29 -8.29 7.58
C ARG A 29 -3.95 -8.56 8.24
N THR A 30 -3.21 -9.54 7.72
CA THR A 30 -1.92 -10.00 8.25
C THR A 30 -0.91 -10.18 7.14
N GLY A 31 0.38 -10.29 7.49
CA GLY A 31 1.43 -10.69 6.54
C GLY A 31 1.17 -12.07 5.95
N ALA A 32 0.66 -13.01 6.76
CA ALA A 32 0.31 -14.36 6.29
C ALA A 32 -0.77 -14.34 5.18
N ASP A 33 -1.73 -13.41 5.25
CA ASP A 33 -2.72 -13.25 4.17
C ASP A 33 -2.07 -12.79 2.86
N VAL A 34 -1.04 -11.94 2.94
CA VAL A 34 -0.27 -11.51 1.76
C VAL A 34 0.49 -12.68 1.17
N GLU A 35 1.19 -13.46 2.00
CA GLU A 35 1.94 -14.65 1.58
C GLU A 35 1.03 -15.68 0.92
N ALA A 36 -0.12 -16.00 1.54
CA ALA A 36 -1.11 -16.91 0.98
C ALA A 36 -1.66 -16.40 -0.37
N THR A 37 -1.94 -15.10 -0.48
CA THR A 37 -2.41 -14.49 -1.72
C THR A 37 -1.39 -14.64 -2.85
N ILE A 38 -0.11 -14.38 -2.56
CA ILE A 38 0.97 -14.50 -3.55
C ILE A 38 1.14 -15.97 -3.97
N ALA A 39 1.08 -16.91 -3.01
CA ALA A 39 1.21 -18.34 -3.29
C ALA A 39 0.11 -18.83 -4.25
N ILE A 40 -1.15 -18.50 -3.95
CA ILE A 40 -2.30 -18.88 -4.78
C ILE A 40 -2.22 -18.21 -6.17
N ALA A 41 -1.90 -16.92 -6.22
CA ALA A 41 -1.77 -16.21 -7.49
C ALA A 41 -0.67 -16.82 -8.37
N ARG A 42 0.46 -17.20 -7.76
CA ARG A 42 1.56 -17.88 -8.46
C ARG A 42 1.15 -19.25 -8.98
N GLU A 43 0.44 -20.05 -8.19
CA GLU A 43 -0.07 -21.38 -8.60
C GLU A 43 -0.96 -21.30 -9.84
N HIS A 44 -1.79 -20.24 -9.90
CA HIS A 44 -2.74 -20.03 -10.99
C HIS A 44 -2.23 -19.09 -12.10
N GLY A 45 -0.98 -18.65 -12.06
CA GLY A 45 -0.41 -17.76 -13.07
C GLY A 45 -1.07 -16.38 -13.12
N VAL A 46 -1.66 -15.89 -12.02
CA VAL A 46 -2.37 -14.61 -11.95
C VAL A 46 -1.41 -13.50 -11.54
N PRO A 47 -1.30 -12.40 -12.30
CA PRO A 47 -0.51 -11.24 -11.91
C PRO A 47 -1.04 -10.59 -10.61
N VAL A 48 -0.11 -10.11 -9.78
CA VAL A 48 -0.43 -9.42 -8.53
C VAL A 48 0.13 -8.00 -8.56
N THR A 49 -0.68 -7.05 -8.13
CA THR A 49 -0.25 -5.66 -7.94
C THR A 49 -0.55 -5.22 -6.52
N ALA A 50 0.48 -4.78 -5.80
CA ALA A 50 0.30 -4.16 -4.49
C ALA A 50 -0.29 -2.76 -4.66
N ARG A 51 -1.18 -2.38 -3.73
CA ARG A 51 -1.79 -1.06 -3.69
C ARG A 51 -1.74 -0.46 -2.29
N GLY A 52 -1.28 0.77 -2.22
CA GLY A 52 -1.35 1.63 -1.05
C GLY A 52 -2.42 2.71 -1.25
N GLY A 53 -2.04 3.98 -1.24
CA GLY A 53 -2.95 5.10 -1.40
C GLY A 53 -3.55 5.31 -2.79
N GLY A 54 -3.07 4.60 -3.81
CA GLY A 54 -3.52 4.77 -5.19
C GLY A 54 -3.16 6.14 -5.79
N THR A 55 -2.10 6.77 -5.30
CA THR A 55 -1.65 8.11 -5.68
C THR A 55 -0.71 8.12 -6.89
N SER A 56 -0.41 6.97 -7.47
CA SER A 56 0.44 6.86 -8.65
C SER A 56 -0.19 7.56 -9.86
N GLN A 57 0.62 8.33 -10.60
CA GLN A 57 0.19 9.06 -11.80
C GLN A 57 0.56 8.35 -13.10
N CYS A 58 1.24 7.21 -13.03
CA CYS A 58 1.70 6.46 -14.20
C CYS A 58 1.07 5.05 -14.30
N GLY A 59 -0.03 4.78 -13.57
CA GLY A 59 -0.78 3.53 -13.68
C GLY A 59 -0.15 2.34 -12.96
N GLN A 60 0.82 2.54 -12.04
CA GLN A 60 1.50 1.43 -11.38
C GLN A 60 0.57 0.60 -10.48
N THR A 61 -0.58 1.13 -10.08
CA THR A 61 -1.49 0.47 -9.14
C THR A 61 -2.75 -0.09 -9.80
N VAL A 62 -2.85 -0.06 -11.12
CA VAL A 62 -3.92 -0.71 -11.89
C VAL A 62 -3.41 -1.95 -12.62
N ASN A 63 -4.23 -3.01 -12.68
CA ASN A 63 -3.85 -4.29 -13.28
C ASN A 63 -5.12 -5.11 -13.60
N HIS A 64 -5.02 -6.01 -14.58
CA HIS A 64 -6.06 -7.03 -14.86
C HIS A 64 -6.05 -8.21 -13.88
N GLY A 65 -4.96 -8.42 -13.12
CA GLY A 65 -4.82 -9.51 -12.15
C GLY A 65 -5.46 -9.19 -10.80
N LEU A 66 -4.83 -9.67 -9.71
CA LEU A 66 -5.25 -9.37 -8.34
C LEU A 66 -4.62 -8.07 -7.86
N ILE A 67 -5.43 -7.19 -7.29
CA ILE A 67 -4.98 -6.04 -6.52
C ILE A 67 -4.91 -6.44 -5.04
N VAL A 68 -3.77 -6.21 -4.40
CA VAL A 68 -3.58 -6.46 -2.95
C VAL A 68 -3.47 -5.12 -2.24
N ASP A 69 -4.57 -4.70 -1.62
CA ASP A 69 -4.64 -3.43 -0.90
C ASP A 69 -4.15 -3.60 0.54
N VAL A 70 -2.94 -3.12 0.80
CA VAL A 70 -2.31 -3.14 2.14
C VAL A 70 -2.68 -1.93 2.99
N SER A 71 -3.37 -0.94 2.43
CA SER A 71 -3.61 0.35 3.10
C SER A 71 -4.67 0.29 4.20
N ARG A 72 -5.50 -0.75 4.23
CA ARG A 72 -6.66 -0.82 5.11
C ARG A 72 -6.35 -1.32 6.51
N TYR A 73 -5.56 -2.38 6.63
CA TYR A 73 -5.31 -3.07 7.88
C TYR A 73 -3.83 -3.18 8.25
N LEU A 74 -2.92 -3.10 7.29
CA LEU A 74 -1.48 -3.23 7.54
C LEU A 74 -0.85 -1.84 7.73
N ARG A 75 -1.20 -1.17 8.84
CA ARG A 75 -0.90 0.24 9.10
C ARG A 75 -0.16 0.50 10.41
N ASP A 76 0.27 -0.53 11.12
CA ASP A 76 0.83 -0.38 12.45
C ASP A 76 2.29 0.06 12.43
N VAL A 77 2.67 0.81 13.46
CA VAL A 77 4.07 0.97 13.88
C VAL A 77 4.43 -0.24 14.72
N VAL A 78 5.28 -1.11 14.17
CA VAL A 78 5.67 -2.39 14.80
C VAL A 78 6.72 -2.17 15.88
N ALA A 79 7.69 -1.29 15.64
CA ALA A 79 8.74 -0.96 16.61
C ALA A 79 9.31 0.43 16.33
N LEU A 80 9.71 1.13 17.38
CA LEU A 80 10.40 2.42 17.31
C LEU A 80 11.62 2.38 18.21
N ASP A 81 12.79 2.64 17.65
CA ASP A 81 14.03 2.88 18.39
C ASP A 81 14.43 4.35 18.22
N THR A 82 14.21 5.14 19.26
CA THR A 82 14.50 6.58 19.24
C THR A 82 15.98 6.88 19.32
N ALA A 83 16.79 6.01 19.93
CA ALA A 83 18.25 6.16 20.02
C ALA A 83 18.90 5.88 18.67
N ALA A 84 18.49 4.80 17.99
CA ALA A 84 18.95 4.46 16.65
C ALA A 84 18.25 5.27 15.56
N ARG A 85 17.20 6.04 15.89
CA ARG A 85 16.36 6.79 14.94
C ARG A 85 15.79 5.91 13.84
N THR A 86 15.34 4.71 14.19
CA THR A 86 14.74 3.76 13.26
C THR A 86 13.31 3.43 13.67
N VAL A 87 12.46 3.20 12.69
CA VAL A 87 11.10 2.75 12.89
C VAL A 87 10.79 1.59 11.96
N ARG A 88 10.16 0.54 12.50
CA ARG A 88 9.61 -0.57 11.72
C ARG A 88 8.11 -0.38 11.60
N VAL A 89 7.61 -0.35 10.40
CA VAL A 89 6.19 -0.09 10.11
C VAL A 89 5.63 -1.14 9.16
N GLN A 90 4.31 -1.28 9.18
CA GLN A 90 3.60 -2.00 8.14
C GLN A 90 3.43 -1.10 6.89
N PRO A 91 3.33 -1.69 5.68
CA PRO A 91 3.45 -0.94 4.42
C PRO A 91 2.30 0.03 4.15
N GLY A 92 1.14 -0.19 4.75
CA GLY A 92 -0.07 0.61 4.52
C GLY A 92 -0.19 1.87 5.38
N ILE A 93 0.76 2.13 6.29
CA ILE A 93 0.73 3.35 7.09
C ILE A 93 0.94 4.58 6.19
N VAL A 94 0.10 5.60 6.39
CA VAL A 94 0.20 6.87 5.65
C VAL A 94 1.33 7.72 6.25
N LEU A 95 2.08 8.42 5.41
CA LEU A 95 3.23 9.23 5.84
C LEU A 95 2.85 10.24 6.92
N ASP A 96 1.77 11.00 6.74
CA ASP A 96 1.33 11.99 7.73
C ASP A 96 0.92 11.35 9.06
N GLU A 97 0.36 10.15 9.04
CA GLU A 97 0.04 9.41 10.27
C GLU A 97 1.31 8.96 11.00
N LEU A 98 2.29 8.44 10.26
CA LEU A 98 3.59 8.09 10.80
C LEU A 98 4.25 9.32 11.44
N ASN A 99 4.34 10.42 10.72
CA ASN A 99 4.98 11.65 11.20
C ASN A 99 4.26 12.25 12.41
N ARG A 100 2.93 12.16 12.47
CA ARG A 100 2.16 12.55 13.65
C ARG A 100 2.53 11.70 14.87
N GLY A 101 2.72 10.40 14.68
CA GLY A 101 3.17 9.48 15.74
C GLY A 101 4.61 9.74 16.18
N LEU A 102 5.52 10.08 15.25
CA LEU A 102 6.93 10.34 15.54
C LEU A 102 7.17 11.69 16.20
N LYS A 103 6.29 12.68 15.97
CA LYS A 103 6.44 14.06 16.49
C LYS A 103 6.61 14.13 18.01
N LYS A 104 5.93 13.28 18.75
CA LYS A 104 6.06 13.20 20.23
C LYS A 104 7.45 12.79 20.71
N HIS A 105 8.26 12.23 19.82
CA HIS A 105 9.65 11.83 20.07
C HIS A 105 10.66 12.80 19.43
N GLY A 106 10.19 13.94 18.89
CA GLY A 106 11.05 14.90 18.19
C GLY A 106 11.61 14.37 16.85
N LEU A 107 10.96 13.37 16.28
CA LEU A 107 11.38 12.69 15.04
C LEU A 107 10.36 12.89 13.92
N PHE A 108 10.81 12.76 12.67
CA PHE A 108 9.98 12.67 11.49
C PHE A 108 10.68 11.91 10.37
N PHE A 109 9.92 11.34 9.45
CA PHE A 109 10.46 10.76 8.24
C PHE A 109 10.58 11.87 7.18
N PRO A 110 11.79 12.16 6.64
CA PRO A 110 12.08 13.41 5.95
C PRO A 110 11.68 13.46 4.47
N VAL A 111 11.12 12.38 3.91
CA VAL A 111 10.62 12.37 2.55
C VAL A 111 9.25 13.05 2.51
N ASP A 112 9.09 14.08 1.67
CA ASP A 112 7.89 14.92 1.64
C ASP A 112 7.23 14.95 0.24
N PRO A 113 6.53 13.88 -0.17
CA PRO A 113 5.76 13.89 -1.41
C PRO A 113 4.53 14.78 -1.29
N SER A 114 4.10 15.40 -2.38
CA SER A 114 2.89 16.24 -2.43
C SER A 114 1.61 15.51 -1.98
N THR A 115 1.63 14.18 -1.93
CA THR A 115 0.53 13.32 -1.51
C THR A 115 0.72 12.73 -0.09
N ALA A 116 1.52 13.38 0.77
CA ALA A 116 1.88 12.89 2.11
C ALA A 116 0.66 12.46 2.96
N SER A 117 -0.47 13.14 2.77
CA SER A 117 -1.74 12.82 3.46
C SER A 117 -2.40 11.50 2.99
N ARG A 118 -1.90 10.89 1.92
CA ARG A 118 -2.46 9.66 1.33
C ARG A 118 -1.40 8.61 0.98
N ALA A 119 -0.19 9.04 0.62
CA ALA A 119 0.90 8.15 0.26
C ALA A 119 1.24 7.22 1.44
N THR A 120 1.32 5.93 1.15
CA THR A 120 1.71 4.93 2.15
C THR A 120 3.20 4.66 2.09
N ILE A 121 3.81 4.30 3.21
CA ILE A 121 5.26 4.05 3.28
C ILE A 121 5.68 2.92 2.33
N GLY A 122 4.87 1.85 2.21
CA GLY A 122 5.14 0.78 1.23
C GLY A 122 5.09 1.27 -0.21
N GLY A 123 4.11 2.12 -0.55
CA GLY A 123 4.01 2.73 -1.88
C GLY A 123 5.17 3.66 -2.19
N MET A 124 5.57 4.49 -1.22
CA MET A 124 6.74 5.37 -1.35
C MET A 124 8.03 4.57 -1.57
N THR A 125 8.22 3.47 -0.83
CA THR A 125 9.38 2.58 -0.99
C THR A 125 9.40 1.95 -2.37
N ALA A 126 8.26 1.41 -2.83
CA ALA A 126 8.14 0.78 -4.15
C ALA A 126 8.37 1.77 -5.30
N ASN A 127 8.01 3.03 -5.11
CA ASN A 127 8.17 4.10 -6.10
C ASN A 127 9.51 4.86 -5.96
N ASN A 128 10.35 4.47 -5.02
CA ASN A 128 11.61 5.16 -4.69
C ASN A 128 11.41 6.68 -4.51
N SER A 129 10.39 7.05 -3.75
CA SER A 129 10.04 8.46 -3.51
C SER A 129 11.14 9.17 -2.72
N SER A 130 11.53 10.36 -3.16
CA SER A 130 12.61 11.17 -2.58
C SER A 130 12.19 12.65 -2.50
#